data_6d6b8fcbd10082f7b509fa7f400ff6a2
#
_entry.id   6d6b8fcbd10082f7b509fa7f400ff6a2
#
_cell.length_a   1.000
_cell.length_b   1.000
_cell.length_c   1.000
_cell.angle_alpha   90.00
_cell.angle_beta   90.00
_cell.angle_gamma   90.00
#
_symmetry.space_group_name_H-M   'P 1'
#
loop_
_entity.id
_entity.type
_entity.pdbx_description
1 polymer ?
#
loop_
_entity_poly.entity_id
_entity_poly.type
_entity_poly.pdbx_seq_one_letter_code
_entity_poly.pdbx_strand_id
1 'polypeptide(L)'
;MRYISIILLSLFIGKIAFAADTTVDMLNKLDKRSMVFSPEIVRIDVGDTVFWKSTDPGHNVEFISKNGVPEGVEKFKSKVGKDAQFTFTIPGIYAYWCVPHKTMGMIGFVIVDNDLSNLESIKKV
;
A
#
# COMPACT_ATOMS: atom_id res chain seq x y z
N MET A 1 25.57 -4.49 -58.54
CA MET A 1 24.38 -4.53 -57.65
C MET A 1 24.81 -4.06 -56.29
N ARG A 2 24.26 -2.90 -55.86
CA ARG A 2 24.60 -2.32 -54.57
C ARG A 2 23.45 -2.68 -53.63
N TYR A 3 23.71 -3.52 -52.60
CA TYR A 3 22.73 -3.85 -51.56
C TYR A 3 22.72 -2.71 -50.54
N ILE A 4 21.59 -2.01 -50.46
CA ILE A 4 21.30 -1.01 -49.45
C ILE A 4 20.76 -1.77 -48.22
N SER A 5 21.61 -1.95 -47.20
CA SER A 5 21.17 -2.49 -45.90
C SER A 5 20.41 -1.38 -45.15
N ILE A 6 19.10 -1.56 -45.07
CA ILE A 6 18.25 -0.72 -44.22
C ILE A 6 18.41 -1.23 -42.77
N ILE A 7 19.15 -0.50 -41.96
CA ILE A 7 19.21 -0.75 -40.52
C ILE A 7 17.94 -0.18 -39.91
N LEU A 8 17.02 -1.07 -39.52
CA LEU A 8 15.83 -0.71 -38.78
C LEU A 8 16.22 -0.41 -37.32
N LEU A 9 16.41 0.88 -37.00
CA LEU A 9 16.65 1.33 -35.63
C LEU A 9 15.30 1.27 -34.87
N SER A 10 15.09 0.19 -34.13
CA SER A 10 13.93 0.07 -33.25
C SER A 10 14.09 1.02 -32.06
N LEU A 11 13.34 2.10 -32.07
CA LEU A 11 13.27 3.05 -30.96
C LEU A 11 12.55 2.36 -29.78
N PHE A 12 13.31 1.89 -28.81
CA PHE A 12 12.76 1.38 -27.56
C PHE A 12 12.29 2.58 -26.73
N ILE A 13 11.01 2.94 -26.85
CA ILE A 13 10.40 3.94 -25.98
C ILE A 13 10.12 3.25 -24.65
N GLY A 14 11.11 3.28 -23.74
CA GLY A 14 10.91 2.87 -22.36
C GLY A 14 9.82 3.74 -21.72
N LYS A 15 8.77 3.11 -21.19
CA LYS A 15 7.81 3.83 -20.35
C LYS A 15 8.53 4.27 -19.09
N ILE A 16 8.68 5.59 -18.92
CA ILE A 16 9.15 6.16 -17.65
C ILE A 16 7.97 6.07 -16.69
N ALA A 17 8.00 5.11 -15.78
CA ALA A 17 7.05 5.05 -14.68
C ALA A 17 7.50 6.00 -13.58
N PHE A 18 6.67 6.99 -13.23
CA PHE A 18 6.90 7.84 -12.07
C PHE A 18 6.25 7.20 -10.86
N ALA A 19 6.96 7.17 -9.71
CA ALA A 19 6.37 6.78 -8.43
C ALA A 19 5.23 7.74 -8.08
N ALA A 20 4.09 7.19 -7.65
CA ALA A 20 2.92 7.96 -7.22
C ALA A 20 2.79 7.94 -5.70
N ASP A 21 2.13 8.97 -5.15
CA ASP A 21 1.81 9.09 -3.73
C ASP A 21 0.30 8.96 -3.53
N THR A 22 -0.09 8.21 -2.52
CA THR A 22 -1.49 8.03 -2.13
C THR A 22 -1.65 8.35 -0.67
N THR A 23 -2.69 9.10 -0.33
CA THR A 23 -2.99 9.48 1.06
C THR A 23 -4.17 8.69 1.60
N VAL A 24 -4.04 8.20 2.83
CA VAL A 24 -5.09 7.56 3.63
C VAL A 24 -5.31 8.39 4.87
N ASP A 25 -6.53 8.85 5.11
CA ASP A 25 -6.89 9.55 6.34
C ASP A 25 -7.17 8.56 7.47
N MET A 26 -6.72 8.90 8.67
CA MET A 26 -7.04 8.18 9.91
C MET A 26 -8.14 8.94 10.65
N LEU A 27 -9.34 8.36 10.71
CA LEU A 27 -10.55 9.04 11.14
C LEU A 27 -11.23 8.39 12.34
N ASN A 28 -11.76 9.22 13.24
CA ASN A 28 -12.63 8.76 14.31
C ASN A 28 -14.00 8.35 13.79
N LYS A 29 -14.47 9.01 12.74
CA LYS A 29 -15.79 8.75 12.16
C LYS A 29 -15.83 9.10 10.68
N LEU A 30 -16.48 8.25 9.92
CA LEU A 30 -16.84 8.48 8.52
C LEU A 30 -18.26 7.96 8.30
N ASP A 31 -19.21 8.86 8.04
CA ASP A 31 -20.63 8.56 7.97
C ASP A 31 -21.12 7.83 9.25
N LYS A 32 -21.60 6.60 9.13
CA LYS A 32 -22.06 5.77 10.27
C LYS A 32 -20.97 4.87 10.87
N ARG A 33 -19.76 4.87 10.29
CA ARG A 33 -18.65 4.02 10.71
C ARG A 33 -17.74 4.79 11.66
N SER A 34 -17.26 4.13 12.70
CA SER A 34 -16.30 4.66 13.66
C SER A 34 -14.94 4.01 13.50
N MET A 35 -13.88 4.78 13.72
CA MET A 35 -12.49 4.33 13.68
C MET A 35 -12.17 3.66 12.34
N VAL A 36 -11.91 4.47 11.32
CA VAL A 36 -11.71 4.01 9.94
C VAL A 36 -10.47 4.62 9.30
N PHE A 37 -9.84 3.84 8.42
CA PHE A 37 -8.93 4.33 7.40
C PHE A 37 -9.72 4.67 6.14
N SER A 38 -9.45 5.82 5.55
CA SER A 38 -10.17 6.27 4.35
C SER A 38 -9.20 6.75 3.26
N PRO A 39 -9.14 6.10 2.10
CA PRO A 39 -9.83 4.86 1.73
C PRO A 39 -9.33 3.63 2.51
N GLU A 40 -10.20 2.64 2.67
CA GLU A 40 -9.87 1.41 3.39
C GLU A 40 -8.99 0.44 2.57
N ILE A 41 -9.17 0.46 1.25
CA ILE A 41 -8.37 -0.33 0.30
C ILE A 41 -7.71 0.61 -0.70
N VAL A 42 -6.41 0.50 -0.82
CA VAL A 42 -5.57 1.27 -1.74
C VAL A 42 -4.89 0.32 -2.72
N ARG A 43 -4.91 0.68 -4.01
CA ARG A 43 -4.19 -0.05 -5.07
C ARG A 43 -3.07 0.83 -5.60
N ILE A 44 -1.85 0.32 -5.58
CA ILE A 44 -0.63 1.03 -5.99
C ILE A 44 0.27 0.11 -6.80
N ASP A 45 1.30 0.70 -7.38
CA ASP A 45 2.39 -0.01 -8.06
C ASP A 45 3.63 -0.10 -7.15
N VAL A 46 4.50 -1.04 -7.44
CA VAL A 46 5.84 -1.11 -6.80
C VAL A 46 6.56 0.22 -6.98
N GLY A 47 7.14 0.72 -5.90
CA GLY A 47 7.83 2.01 -5.84
C GLY A 47 6.96 3.16 -5.35
N ASP A 48 5.65 2.98 -5.27
CA ASP A 48 4.74 4.01 -4.76
C ASP A 48 4.80 4.10 -3.23
N THR A 49 4.44 5.28 -2.71
CA THR A 49 4.39 5.57 -1.29
C THR A 49 2.96 5.81 -0.85
N VAL A 50 2.57 5.20 0.26
CA VAL A 50 1.33 5.53 0.97
C VAL A 50 1.65 6.40 2.16
N PHE A 51 0.91 7.51 2.29
CA PHE A 51 0.95 8.43 3.42
C PHE A 51 -0.32 8.24 4.25
N TRP A 52 -0.18 7.92 5.52
CA TRP A 52 -1.28 7.92 6.46
C TRP A 52 -1.27 9.23 7.23
N LYS A 53 -2.33 10.01 7.06
CA LYS A 53 -2.49 11.30 7.68
C LYS A 53 -3.23 11.19 9.01
N SER A 54 -2.64 11.73 10.05
CA SER A 54 -3.28 11.86 11.38
C SER A 54 -4.34 12.98 11.36
N THR A 55 -5.42 12.76 10.60
CA THR A 55 -6.52 13.73 10.45
C THR A 55 -7.25 13.90 11.77
N ASP A 56 -7.59 12.79 12.42
CA ASP A 56 -8.07 12.79 13.81
C ASP A 56 -6.98 12.22 14.73
N PRO A 57 -6.94 12.60 16.02
CA PRO A 57 -5.93 12.11 16.95
C PRO A 57 -6.18 10.67 17.40
N GLY A 58 -5.15 10.01 17.93
CA GLY A 58 -5.28 8.73 18.61
C GLY A 58 -5.15 7.50 17.70
N HIS A 59 -4.63 7.66 16.50
CA HIS A 59 -4.46 6.58 15.53
C HIS A 59 -2.99 6.33 15.19
N ASN A 60 -2.72 5.10 14.74
CA ASN A 60 -1.45 4.70 14.15
C ASN A 60 -1.65 3.64 13.07
N VAL A 61 -0.56 3.21 12.45
CA VAL A 61 -0.52 2.13 11.45
C VAL A 61 0.46 1.07 11.94
N GLU A 62 0.02 -0.17 11.97
CA GLU A 62 0.89 -1.32 12.19
C GLU A 62 0.58 -2.40 11.17
N PHE A 63 1.60 -2.88 10.45
CA PHE A 63 1.45 -4.03 9.57
C PHE A 63 1.16 -5.28 10.39
N ILE A 64 0.18 -6.07 9.96
CA ILE A 64 -0.17 -7.34 10.61
C ILE A 64 0.83 -8.39 10.14
N SER A 65 1.89 -8.60 10.91
CA SER A 65 3.01 -9.46 10.51
C SER A 65 2.63 -10.92 10.29
N LYS A 66 1.68 -11.43 11.09
CA LYS A 66 1.21 -12.81 10.93
C LYS A 66 0.12 -12.87 9.86
N ASN A 67 0.41 -13.50 8.74
CA ASN A 67 -0.49 -13.70 7.59
C ASN A 67 -0.93 -12.41 6.86
N GLY A 68 -0.54 -11.24 7.33
CA GLY A 68 -1.07 -9.97 6.84
C GLY A 68 -0.19 -9.24 5.82
N VAL A 69 1.01 -9.72 5.53
CA VAL A 69 1.94 -9.08 4.58
C VAL A 69 2.64 -10.13 3.71
N PRO A 70 3.13 -9.76 2.52
CA PRO A 70 3.95 -10.66 1.71
C PRO A 70 5.22 -11.11 2.44
N GLU A 71 5.75 -12.26 2.03
CA GLU A 71 7.02 -12.77 2.54
C GLU A 71 8.16 -11.77 2.28
N GLY A 72 9.03 -11.60 3.26
CA GLY A 72 10.19 -10.71 3.19
C GLY A 72 9.89 -9.25 3.57
N VAL A 73 8.65 -8.91 3.89
CA VAL A 73 8.29 -7.57 4.36
C VAL A 73 8.68 -7.39 5.81
N GLU A 74 9.40 -6.30 6.10
CA GLU A 74 9.80 -5.94 7.47
C GLU A 74 8.60 -5.48 8.30
N LYS A 75 8.73 -5.61 9.62
CA LYS A 75 7.75 -5.07 10.54
C LYS A 75 7.69 -3.56 10.42
N PHE A 76 6.47 -3.02 10.38
CA PHE A 76 6.22 -1.58 10.36
C PHE A 76 5.19 -1.22 11.41
N LYS A 77 5.52 -0.22 12.23
CA LYS A 77 4.62 0.34 13.24
C LYS A 77 4.91 1.83 13.41
N SER A 78 3.90 2.65 13.22
CA SER A 78 4.00 4.09 13.40
C SER A 78 3.66 4.51 14.84
N LYS A 79 4.04 5.74 15.19
CA LYS A 79 3.68 6.35 16.47
C LYS A 79 2.22 6.80 16.47
N VAL A 80 1.52 6.57 17.56
CA VAL A 80 0.14 7.06 17.75
C VAL A 80 0.11 8.59 17.69
N GLY A 81 -0.85 9.14 16.96
CA GLY A 81 -1.06 10.57 16.81
C GLY A 81 -0.12 11.28 15.83
N LYS A 82 0.64 10.52 15.05
CA LYS A 82 1.57 11.05 14.04
C LYS A 82 1.21 10.56 12.64
N ASP A 83 1.57 11.36 11.63
CA ASP A 83 1.56 10.92 10.26
C ASP A 83 2.57 9.77 10.08
N ALA A 84 2.27 8.91 9.11
CA ALA A 84 3.13 7.79 8.76
C ALA A 84 3.27 7.69 7.24
N GLN A 85 4.33 7.07 6.77
CA GLN A 85 4.52 6.76 5.37
C GLN A 85 5.31 5.47 5.19
N PHE A 86 5.06 4.80 4.08
CA PHE A 86 5.81 3.62 3.68
C PHE A 86 5.88 3.52 2.16
N THR A 87 7.07 3.24 1.64
CA THR A 87 7.29 2.98 0.20
C THR A 87 7.30 1.49 -0.03
N PHE A 88 6.43 1.01 -0.93
CA PHE A 88 6.18 -0.40 -1.18
C PHE A 88 7.05 -0.92 -2.30
N THR A 89 7.87 -1.92 -2.04
CA THR A 89 8.80 -2.51 -3.03
C THR A 89 8.53 -3.97 -3.32
N ILE A 90 7.68 -4.64 -2.55
CA ILE A 90 7.33 -6.05 -2.73
C ILE A 90 5.86 -6.14 -3.12
N PRO A 91 5.51 -6.79 -4.26
CA PRO A 91 4.13 -7.01 -4.67
C PRO A 91 3.34 -7.85 -3.66
N GLY A 92 2.04 -7.65 -3.62
CA GLY A 92 1.12 -8.43 -2.78
C GLY A 92 0.16 -7.57 -1.97
N ILE A 93 -0.59 -8.20 -1.09
CA ILE A 93 -1.58 -7.57 -0.22
C ILE A 93 -0.95 -7.35 1.16
N TYR A 94 -1.07 -6.12 1.65
CA TYR A 94 -0.63 -5.71 2.98
C TYR A 94 -1.85 -5.36 3.82
N ALA A 95 -2.08 -6.11 4.89
CA ALA A 95 -3.09 -5.77 5.89
C ALA A 95 -2.42 -4.99 7.03
N TYR A 96 -3.08 -3.94 7.49
CA TYR A 96 -2.63 -3.15 8.62
C TYR A 96 -3.82 -2.76 9.50
N TRP A 97 -3.56 -2.49 10.75
CA TRP A 97 -4.55 -2.03 11.71
C TRP A 97 -4.08 -0.80 12.46
N CYS A 98 -5.01 -0.15 13.14
CA CYS A 98 -4.71 0.83 14.17
C CYS A 98 -4.65 0.12 15.52
N VAL A 99 -3.51 0.15 16.19
CA VAL A 99 -3.30 -0.62 17.43
C VAL A 99 -4.32 -0.28 18.52
N PRO A 100 -4.58 1.01 18.84
CA PRO A 100 -5.59 1.35 19.84
C PRO A 100 -7.03 0.91 19.50
N HIS A 101 -7.34 0.72 18.21
CA HIS A 101 -8.70 0.45 17.74
C HIS A 101 -8.85 -0.87 16.96
N LYS A 102 -7.87 -1.77 17.07
CA LYS A 102 -7.93 -3.06 16.35
C LYS A 102 -9.12 -3.91 16.77
N THR A 103 -9.52 -3.89 18.04
CA THR A 103 -10.72 -4.58 18.52
C THR A 103 -12.03 -3.97 18.04
N MET A 104 -11.97 -2.75 17.51
CA MET A 104 -13.11 -2.06 16.88
C MET A 104 -13.15 -2.29 15.36
N GLY A 105 -12.22 -3.09 14.80
CA GLY A 105 -12.16 -3.37 13.38
C GLY A 105 -11.55 -2.25 12.54
N MET A 106 -10.69 -1.40 13.10
CA MET A 106 -9.96 -0.39 12.33
C MET A 106 -8.81 -1.05 11.59
N ILE A 107 -9.10 -1.49 10.37
CA ILE A 107 -8.18 -2.22 9.48
C ILE A 107 -8.21 -1.61 8.09
N GLY A 108 -7.10 -1.70 7.38
CA GLY A 108 -6.97 -1.28 5.99
C GLY A 108 -6.05 -2.20 5.20
N PHE A 109 -6.06 -2.04 3.88
CA PHE A 109 -5.29 -2.86 2.96
C PHE A 109 -4.62 -2.01 1.89
N VAL A 110 -3.40 -2.39 1.55
CA VAL A 110 -2.70 -1.90 0.36
C VAL A 110 -2.44 -3.09 -0.55
N ILE A 111 -2.84 -2.97 -1.82
CA ILE A 111 -2.61 -4.00 -2.84
C ILE A 111 -1.58 -3.43 -3.82
N VAL A 112 -0.41 -4.07 -3.87
CA VAL A 112 0.73 -3.66 -4.71
C VAL A 112 0.79 -4.51 -5.96
N ASP A 113 0.83 -3.89 -7.15
CA ASP A 113 0.89 -4.50 -8.48
C ASP A 113 -0.29 -5.43 -8.81
N ASN A 114 -1.46 -5.23 -8.20
CA ASN A 114 -2.61 -6.16 -8.31
C ASN A 114 -2.23 -7.62 -8.02
N ASP A 115 -1.19 -7.85 -7.24
CA ASP A 115 -0.73 -9.17 -6.86
C ASP A 115 -1.56 -9.71 -5.69
N LEU A 116 -2.36 -10.72 -5.96
CA LEU A 116 -3.23 -11.39 -4.99
C LEU A 116 -2.67 -12.75 -4.55
N SER A 117 -1.40 -13.03 -4.81
CA SER A 117 -0.80 -14.35 -4.55
C SER A 117 -0.84 -14.75 -3.06
N ASN A 118 -0.86 -13.78 -2.14
CA ASN A 118 -0.98 -14.04 -0.70
C ASN A 118 -2.41 -13.89 -0.15
N LEU A 119 -3.43 -13.88 -1.02
CA LEU A 119 -4.83 -13.70 -0.60
C LEU A 119 -5.28 -14.74 0.44
N GLU A 120 -4.88 -16.01 0.29
CA GLU A 120 -5.25 -17.06 1.24
C GLU A 120 -4.64 -16.83 2.64
N SER A 121 -3.47 -16.23 2.72
CA SER A 121 -2.89 -15.80 4.01
C SER A 121 -3.68 -14.63 4.60
N ILE A 122 -4.04 -13.65 3.79
CA ILE A 122 -4.84 -12.47 4.21
C ILE A 122 -6.19 -12.88 4.80
N LYS A 123 -6.85 -13.90 4.26
CA LYS A 123 -8.12 -14.42 4.81
C LYS A 123 -8.01 -14.97 6.25
N LYS A 124 -6.81 -15.16 6.75
CA LYS A 124 -6.54 -15.64 8.13
C LYS A 124 -6.26 -14.51 9.13
N VAL A 125 -6.31 -13.26 8.68
CA VAL A 125 -6.08 -12.07 9.52
C VAL A 125 -7.30 -11.78 10.40
#